data_aa7a58b193a4ac944e6ad1410a3e5534
#
_entry.id   aa7a58b193a4ac944e6ad1410a3e5534
#
_cell.length_a   1.000
_cell.length_b   1.000
_cell.length_c   1.000
_cell.angle_alpha   90.00
_cell.angle_beta   90.00
_cell.angle_gamma   90.00
#
_symmetry.space_group_name_H-M   'P 1'
#
loop_
_entity.id
_entity.type
_entity.pdbx_description
1 polymer ?
#
loop_
_entity_poly.entity_id
_entity_poly.type
_entity_poly.pdbx_seq_one_letter_code
_entity_poly.pdbx_strand_id
1 'polypeptide(L)'
;MAFREMILKVFRGEEPGGVIWQPRIEFWFWVNQRRDNLPPQFKTATLEDVYDDLNASIRYFTNPIRVRYKNVKHKVYWADDVHLVQTWETPIGTLREVLRYTHYNLSAYPEEYRVKNINDLKILEFILQDVEYYFDDEALQRDLERVGDRGVPQCFFSRSPLQELIVTYMGFENAIYALQDYPKEMEHYFRIAEQSLERMLDVVIVSPMPIFNFGENIDANLDPPSLFQKYHIPYYQKWNAKFKKAGKFTHIHMDGSLKPLLPYLKETYCDGIEAATPIPQGDVTIEELKEAIGELVLLDGIPAILFLPHYPEEELIKTAERIIELFYPRLILGVSDEPPPDTPYERLKLVSQIVERFNQSLKGW
;
A
#
# COMPACT_ATOMS: atom_id res chain seq x y z
N MET A 1 -0.26 -21.38 -15.10
CA MET A 1 0.70 -21.22 -13.98
C MET A 1 -0.04 -20.50 -12.88
N ALA A 2 0.11 -20.89 -11.62
CA ALA A 2 -0.59 -20.22 -10.54
C ALA A 2 -0.05 -18.77 -10.35
N PHE A 3 -0.89 -17.81 -10.07
CA PHE A 3 -0.48 -16.41 -9.88
C PHE A 3 0.58 -16.25 -8.80
N ARG A 4 0.50 -17.06 -7.73
CA ARG A 4 1.50 -17.07 -6.65
C ARG A 4 2.92 -17.22 -7.19
N GLU A 5 3.17 -18.22 -8.03
CA GLU A 5 4.51 -18.45 -8.57
C GLU A 5 4.92 -17.39 -9.58
N MET A 6 4.00 -16.88 -10.40
CA MET A 6 4.28 -15.79 -11.33
C MET A 6 4.75 -14.53 -10.59
N ILE A 7 4.03 -14.12 -9.53
CA ILE A 7 4.39 -12.95 -8.70
C ILE A 7 5.78 -13.11 -8.09
N LEU A 8 6.08 -14.29 -7.52
CA LEU A 8 7.39 -14.54 -6.93
C LEU A 8 8.51 -14.50 -7.97
N LYS A 9 8.27 -14.99 -9.19
CA LYS A 9 9.23 -14.88 -10.31
C LYS A 9 9.50 -13.42 -10.69
N VAL A 10 8.46 -12.57 -10.78
CA VAL A 10 8.62 -11.14 -11.04
C VAL A 10 9.58 -10.51 -10.02
N PHE A 11 9.37 -10.75 -8.72
CA PHE A 11 10.23 -10.22 -7.66
C PHE A 11 11.66 -10.81 -7.67
N ARG A 12 11.83 -12.10 -8.05
CA ARG A 12 13.15 -12.72 -8.20
C ARG A 12 13.91 -12.27 -9.45
N GLY A 13 13.24 -11.57 -10.36
CA GLY A 13 13.82 -11.20 -11.65
C GLY A 13 13.84 -12.33 -12.67
N GLU A 14 13.04 -13.32 -12.45
CA GLU A 14 12.84 -14.45 -13.35
C GLU A 14 11.72 -14.16 -14.34
N GLU A 15 11.70 -14.88 -15.47
CA GLU A 15 10.63 -14.80 -16.46
C GLU A 15 9.33 -15.40 -15.89
N PRO A 16 8.25 -14.58 -15.70
CA PRO A 16 6.99 -15.06 -15.12
C PRO A 16 6.15 -15.89 -16.08
N GLY A 17 6.39 -15.80 -17.39
CA GLY A 17 5.62 -16.45 -18.43
C GLY A 17 4.31 -15.76 -18.78
N GLY A 18 4.22 -14.46 -18.45
CA GLY A 18 3.12 -13.57 -18.77
C GLY A 18 2.97 -12.41 -17.80
N VAL A 19 2.19 -11.42 -18.17
CA VAL A 19 1.80 -10.29 -17.31
C VAL A 19 0.72 -10.76 -16.34
N ILE A 20 0.77 -10.26 -15.11
CA ILE A 20 -0.21 -10.51 -14.07
C ILE A 20 -1.12 -9.29 -13.98
N TRP A 21 -2.43 -9.50 -14.14
CA TRP A 21 -3.45 -8.49 -13.87
C TRP A 21 -3.83 -8.54 -12.38
N GLN A 22 -3.72 -7.40 -11.66
CA GLN A 22 -3.97 -7.32 -10.22
C GLN A 22 -4.63 -5.98 -9.85
N PRO A 23 -5.92 -5.79 -10.18
CA PRO A 23 -6.60 -4.48 -10.17
C PRO A 23 -7.01 -3.94 -8.80
N ARG A 24 -6.87 -4.68 -7.70
CA ARG A 24 -7.31 -4.27 -6.35
C ARG A 24 -8.75 -3.77 -6.31
N ILE A 25 -9.71 -4.63 -6.68
CA ILE A 25 -11.13 -4.26 -6.82
C ILE A 25 -11.94 -4.27 -5.52
N GLU A 26 -11.32 -4.44 -4.36
CA GLU A 26 -11.99 -4.58 -3.07
C GLU A 26 -12.92 -3.40 -2.76
N PHE A 27 -12.38 -2.18 -2.87
CA PHE A 27 -13.16 -0.95 -2.61
C PHE A 27 -14.30 -0.78 -3.62
N TRP A 28 -14.02 -0.97 -4.92
CA TRP A 28 -15.02 -0.97 -5.98
C TRP A 28 -16.14 -1.97 -5.70
N PHE A 29 -15.79 -3.22 -5.37
CA PHE A 29 -16.76 -4.28 -5.12
C PHE A 29 -17.65 -3.97 -3.92
N TRP A 30 -17.07 -3.64 -2.76
CA TRP A 30 -17.84 -3.42 -1.54
C TRP A 30 -18.72 -2.17 -1.59
N VAL A 31 -18.28 -1.08 -2.23
CA VAL A 31 -19.12 0.10 -2.43
C VAL A 31 -20.28 -0.22 -3.35
N ASN A 32 -20.05 -0.88 -4.48
CA ASN A 32 -21.12 -1.21 -5.44
C ASN A 32 -22.08 -2.26 -4.89
N GLN A 33 -21.63 -3.21 -4.08
CA GLN A 33 -22.52 -4.13 -3.39
C GLN A 33 -23.48 -3.38 -2.45
N ARG A 34 -22.99 -2.41 -1.68
CA ARG A 34 -23.83 -1.59 -0.78
C ARG A 34 -24.77 -0.65 -1.52
N ARG A 35 -24.41 -0.22 -2.72
CA ARG A 35 -25.26 0.60 -3.61
C ARG A 35 -26.26 -0.22 -4.42
N ASP A 36 -26.27 -1.55 -4.32
CA ASP A 36 -26.99 -2.49 -5.24
C ASP A 36 -26.66 -2.20 -6.71
N ASN A 37 -25.41 -1.84 -6.99
CA ASN A 37 -24.93 -1.42 -8.31
C ASN A 37 -23.91 -2.39 -8.94
N LEU A 38 -23.74 -3.59 -8.36
CA LEU A 38 -22.94 -4.61 -9.00
C LEU A 38 -23.60 -5.07 -10.31
N PRO A 39 -22.80 -5.42 -11.34
CA PRO A 39 -23.34 -6.04 -12.56
C PRO A 39 -24.26 -7.23 -12.23
N PRO A 40 -25.32 -7.46 -13.01
CA PRO A 40 -26.32 -8.49 -12.71
C PRO A 40 -25.74 -9.87 -12.40
N GLN A 41 -24.68 -10.27 -13.10
CA GLN A 41 -24.00 -11.56 -12.91
C GLN A 41 -23.26 -11.66 -11.57
N PHE A 42 -22.96 -10.52 -10.91
CA PHE A 42 -22.22 -10.48 -9.65
C PHE A 42 -23.06 -10.10 -8.42
N LYS A 43 -24.38 -9.96 -8.56
CA LYS A 43 -25.25 -9.59 -7.42
C LYS A 43 -25.18 -10.55 -6.24
N THR A 44 -24.92 -11.82 -6.49
CA THR A 44 -24.76 -12.87 -5.47
C THR A 44 -23.37 -13.49 -5.43
N ALA A 45 -22.43 -12.93 -6.20
CA ALA A 45 -21.08 -13.42 -6.31
C ALA A 45 -20.24 -13.00 -5.08
N THR A 46 -19.21 -13.77 -4.80
CA THR A 46 -18.15 -13.38 -3.89
C THR A 46 -17.16 -12.44 -4.58
N LEU A 47 -16.31 -11.80 -3.83
CA LEU A 47 -15.22 -11.01 -4.39
C LEU A 47 -14.27 -11.87 -5.23
N GLU A 48 -13.99 -13.09 -4.77
CA GLU A 48 -13.15 -14.07 -5.46
C GLU A 48 -13.74 -14.48 -6.81
N ASP A 49 -15.07 -14.59 -6.94
CA ASP A 49 -15.73 -14.89 -8.22
C ASP A 49 -15.49 -13.78 -9.25
N VAL A 50 -15.45 -12.52 -8.82
CA VAL A 50 -15.16 -11.38 -9.71
C VAL A 50 -13.69 -11.38 -10.14
N TYR A 51 -12.77 -11.72 -9.23
CA TYR A 51 -11.36 -11.90 -9.57
C TYR A 51 -11.15 -13.05 -10.57
N ASP A 52 -11.86 -14.16 -10.39
CA ASP A 52 -11.80 -15.31 -11.30
C ASP A 52 -12.34 -14.94 -12.70
N ASP A 53 -13.46 -14.21 -12.79
CA ASP A 53 -13.97 -13.73 -14.08
C ASP A 53 -13.01 -12.75 -14.77
N LEU A 54 -12.31 -11.91 -14.01
CA LEU A 54 -11.28 -11.02 -14.54
C LEU A 54 -9.96 -11.74 -14.87
N ASN A 55 -9.83 -13.03 -14.58
CA ASN A 55 -8.55 -13.76 -14.63
C ASN A 55 -7.44 -12.94 -13.93
N ALA A 56 -7.72 -12.48 -12.72
CA ALA A 56 -6.90 -11.52 -11.98
C ALA A 56 -6.39 -12.09 -10.66
N SER A 57 -5.24 -11.58 -10.24
CA SER A 57 -4.63 -11.93 -8.96
C SER A 57 -5.13 -11.04 -7.83
N ILE A 58 -5.15 -11.57 -6.60
CA ILE A 58 -5.57 -10.87 -5.38
C ILE A 58 -4.33 -10.40 -4.60
N ARG A 59 -4.33 -9.12 -4.18
CA ARG A 59 -3.29 -8.51 -3.32
C ARG A 59 -3.89 -8.19 -1.94
N TYR A 60 -3.07 -8.11 -0.90
CA TYR A 60 -3.44 -7.69 0.47
C TYR A 60 -4.61 -8.46 1.10
N PHE A 61 -4.76 -9.71 0.76
CA PHE A 61 -5.83 -10.55 1.29
C PHE A 61 -5.63 -11.00 2.75
N THR A 62 -4.49 -10.69 3.35
CA THR A 62 -4.14 -11.08 4.72
C THR A 62 -3.37 -9.98 5.44
N ASN A 63 -3.60 -9.87 6.73
CA ASN A 63 -2.80 -9.04 7.63
C ASN A 63 -2.61 -9.81 8.95
N PRO A 64 -1.59 -10.69 9.03
CA PRO A 64 -1.38 -11.53 10.20
C PRO A 64 -0.55 -10.88 11.31
N ILE A 65 -0.05 -9.66 11.12
CA ILE A 65 0.72 -8.95 12.15
C ILE A 65 -0.28 -8.34 13.15
N ARG A 66 -0.14 -8.69 14.42
CA ARG A 66 -0.99 -8.25 15.52
C ARG A 66 -0.20 -7.50 16.56
N VAL A 67 -0.91 -6.66 17.31
CA VAL A 67 -0.34 -5.91 18.44
C VAL A 67 -1.10 -6.21 19.73
N ARG A 68 -0.38 -6.14 20.84
CA ARG A 68 -0.95 -6.08 22.18
C ARG A 68 -0.16 -5.10 23.02
N TYR A 69 -0.81 -4.56 24.04
CA TYR A 69 -0.20 -3.61 24.96
C TYR A 69 -0.10 -4.23 26.35
N LYS A 70 0.96 -3.87 27.11
CA LYS A 70 1.15 -4.34 28.50
C LYS A 70 0.45 -3.43 29.50
N ASN A 71 0.67 -2.13 29.37
CA ASN A 71 0.24 -1.11 30.33
C ASN A 71 -0.69 -0.06 29.71
N VAL A 72 -0.98 -0.15 28.41
CA VAL A 72 -1.89 0.76 27.70
C VAL A 72 -3.24 0.12 27.55
N LYS A 73 -4.31 0.85 27.92
CA LYS A 73 -5.69 0.45 27.64
C LYS A 73 -6.17 1.10 26.36
N HIS A 74 -6.25 0.34 25.29
CA HIS A 74 -6.80 0.79 24.01
C HIS A 74 -8.29 0.51 23.96
N LYS A 75 -9.09 1.55 23.67
CA LYS A 75 -10.54 1.45 23.50
C LYS A 75 -10.93 1.99 22.13
N VAL A 76 -11.88 1.32 21.50
CA VAL A 76 -12.42 1.70 20.20
C VAL A 76 -13.93 1.67 20.30
N TYR A 77 -14.62 2.75 19.89
CA TYR A 77 -16.07 2.82 19.87
C TYR A 77 -16.59 3.79 18.83
N TRP A 78 -17.77 3.53 18.30
CA TRP A 78 -18.48 4.45 17.43
C TRP A 78 -19.18 5.52 18.28
N ALA A 79 -18.87 6.81 18.01
CA ALA A 79 -19.55 7.94 18.63
C ALA A 79 -20.91 8.22 17.97
N ASP A 80 -20.97 7.96 16.66
CA ASP A 80 -22.17 8.00 15.81
C ASP A 80 -21.95 7.11 14.57
N ASP A 81 -22.79 7.25 13.55
CA ASP A 81 -22.76 6.39 12.34
C ASP A 81 -21.51 6.53 11.49
N VAL A 82 -20.72 7.61 11.66
CA VAL A 82 -19.56 7.92 10.82
C VAL A 82 -18.28 8.22 11.59
N HIS A 83 -18.35 8.46 12.91
CA HIS A 83 -17.17 8.77 13.71
C HIS A 83 -16.75 7.61 14.60
N LEU A 84 -15.59 7.04 14.31
CA LEU A 84 -14.92 6.05 15.16
C LEU A 84 -13.94 6.76 16.07
N VAL A 85 -14.10 6.60 17.38
CA VAL A 85 -13.19 7.17 18.38
C VAL A 85 -12.27 6.08 18.90
N GLN A 86 -11.00 6.39 18.97
CA GLN A 86 -9.98 5.56 19.61
C GLN A 86 -9.32 6.31 20.76
N THR A 87 -9.06 5.63 21.86
CA THR A 87 -8.35 6.20 23.02
C THR A 87 -7.29 5.23 23.53
N TRP A 88 -6.13 5.79 23.90
CA TRP A 88 -5.01 5.05 24.51
C TRP A 88 -4.75 5.63 25.88
N GLU A 89 -5.23 4.97 26.91
CA GLU A 89 -5.01 5.36 28.31
C GLU A 89 -3.70 4.74 28.79
N THR A 90 -2.76 5.59 29.23
CA THR A 90 -1.43 5.21 29.76
C THR A 90 -1.22 5.74 31.16
N PRO A 91 -0.23 5.27 31.92
CA PRO A 91 0.12 5.84 33.22
C PRO A 91 0.52 7.32 33.22
N ILE A 92 0.90 7.87 32.07
CA ILE A 92 1.39 9.25 31.95
C ILE A 92 0.45 10.19 31.18
N GLY A 93 -0.72 9.67 30.72
CA GLY A 93 -1.72 10.47 30.02
C GLY A 93 -2.53 9.63 29.04
N THR A 94 -3.44 10.31 28.33
CA THR A 94 -4.34 9.68 27.37
C THR A 94 -4.23 10.36 26.02
N LEU A 95 -4.09 9.58 24.95
CA LEU A 95 -4.28 10.05 23.57
C LEU A 95 -5.68 9.68 23.08
N ARG A 96 -6.22 10.55 22.24
CA ARG A 96 -7.53 10.37 21.59
C ARG A 96 -7.41 10.71 20.12
N GLU A 97 -8.05 9.89 19.29
CA GLU A 97 -8.17 10.06 17.84
C GLU A 97 -9.64 9.95 17.44
N VAL A 98 -10.05 10.70 16.42
CA VAL A 98 -11.36 10.54 15.77
C VAL A 98 -11.11 10.30 14.29
N LEU A 99 -11.61 9.16 13.82
CA LEU A 99 -11.64 8.83 12.40
C LEU A 99 -13.06 9.09 11.88
N ARG A 100 -13.15 9.86 10.80
CA ARG A 100 -14.40 10.01 10.07
C ARG A 100 -14.44 9.04 8.90
N TYR A 101 -15.48 8.23 8.89
CA TYR A 101 -15.72 7.22 7.86
C TYR A 101 -16.61 7.76 6.75
N THR A 102 -16.33 7.31 5.52
CA THR A 102 -17.07 7.62 4.30
C THR A 102 -17.32 6.34 3.51
N HIS A 103 -18.04 6.46 2.38
CA HIS A 103 -18.28 5.33 1.47
C HIS A 103 -18.77 4.08 2.19
N TYR A 104 -19.84 4.23 3.00
CA TYR A 104 -20.42 3.11 3.77
C TYR A 104 -19.44 2.46 4.76
N ASN A 105 -18.62 3.28 5.41
CA ASN A 105 -17.60 2.84 6.36
C ASN A 105 -16.47 1.98 5.75
N LEU A 106 -16.15 2.22 4.48
CA LEU A 106 -15.05 1.53 3.77
C LEU A 106 -13.80 2.38 3.63
N SER A 107 -13.89 3.68 3.83
CA SER A 107 -12.76 4.61 3.81
C SER A 107 -12.84 5.53 5.02
N ALA A 108 -11.70 5.90 5.58
CA ALA A 108 -11.64 6.77 6.74
C ALA A 108 -10.47 7.74 6.65
N TYR A 109 -10.60 8.90 7.29
CA TYR A 109 -9.52 9.86 7.47
C TYR A 109 -9.54 10.43 8.90
N PRO A 110 -8.38 10.83 9.45
CA PRO A 110 -8.33 11.48 10.74
C PRO A 110 -9.01 12.85 10.69
N GLU A 111 -10.08 13.03 11.46
CA GLU A 111 -10.70 14.33 11.74
C GLU A 111 -10.06 14.96 12.99
N GLU A 112 -9.59 14.13 13.91
CA GLU A 112 -8.79 14.51 15.06
C GLU A 112 -7.61 13.54 15.17
N TYR A 113 -6.39 14.06 15.00
CA TYR A 113 -5.16 13.28 15.18
C TYR A 113 -4.91 13.01 16.66
N ARG A 114 -4.24 11.88 16.97
CA ARG A 114 -3.96 11.49 18.36
C ARG A 114 -2.90 12.34 19.05
N VAL A 115 -1.95 12.91 18.30
CA VAL A 115 -0.89 13.81 18.79
C VAL A 115 -1.22 15.22 18.33
N LYS A 116 -1.54 16.12 19.26
CA LYS A 116 -1.99 17.48 18.97
C LYS A 116 -0.90 18.52 19.28
N ASN A 117 0.07 18.13 20.10
CA ASN A 117 1.17 18.98 20.53
C ASN A 117 2.36 18.15 21.02
N ILE A 118 3.47 18.80 21.28
CA ILE A 118 4.71 18.15 21.67
C ILE A 118 4.63 17.34 22.99
N ASN A 119 3.73 17.66 23.91
CA ASN A 119 3.56 16.89 25.14
C ASN A 119 2.87 15.56 24.88
N ASP A 120 1.95 15.50 23.89
CA ASP A 120 1.28 14.27 23.47
C ASP A 120 2.29 13.29 22.86
N LEU A 121 3.39 13.81 22.27
CA LEU A 121 4.44 12.98 21.69
C LEU A 121 5.07 12.05 22.74
N LYS A 122 5.24 12.49 23.98
CA LYS A 122 5.76 11.67 25.08
C LYS A 122 4.83 10.50 25.41
N ILE A 123 3.51 10.72 25.31
CA ILE A 123 2.52 9.65 25.53
C ILE A 123 2.57 8.66 24.35
N LEU A 124 2.72 9.13 23.11
CA LEU A 124 2.93 8.27 21.95
C LEU A 124 4.21 7.43 22.10
N GLU A 125 5.31 8.02 22.53
CA GLU A 125 6.56 7.31 22.80
C GLU A 125 6.39 6.19 23.82
N PHE A 126 5.62 6.45 24.91
CA PHE A 126 5.26 5.41 25.88
C PHE A 126 4.51 4.27 25.21
N ILE A 127 3.50 4.57 24.37
CA ILE A 127 2.71 3.57 23.65
C ILE A 127 3.61 2.75 22.73
N LEU A 128 4.51 3.39 21.98
CA LEU A 128 5.45 2.72 21.09
C LEU A 128 6.46 1.83 21.84
N GLN A 129 6.80 2.16 23.07
CA GLN A 129 7.66 1.31 23.93
C GLN A 129 6.89 0.14 24.57
N ASP A 130 5.59 0.32 24.84
CA ASP A 130 4.74 -0.67 25.50
C ASP A 130 4.21 -1.75 24.55
N VAL A 131 4.14 -1.44 23.24
CA VAL A 131 3.58 -2.36 22.23
C VAL A 131 4.43 -3.60 22.06
N GLU A 132 3.77 -4.75 22.00
CA GLU A 132 4.33 -6.04 21.57
C GLU A 132 3.69 -6.49 20.25
N TYR A 133 4.53 -6.98 19.36
CA TYR A 133 4.09 -7.52 18.07
C TYR A 133 4.10 -9.05 18.14
N TYR A 134 3.13 -9.68 17.47
CA TYR A 134 3.11 -11.13 17.29
C TYR A 134 2.51 -11.48 15.93
N PHE A 135 2.78 -12.68 15.46
CA PHE A 135 2.28 -13.18 14.20
C PHE A 135 1.12 -14.16 14.46
N ASP A 136 0.02 -13.98 13.72
CA ASP A 136 -1.19 -14.78 13.79
C ASP A 136 -1.18 -15.81 12.65
N ASP A 137 -0.53 -16.95 12.90
CA ASP A 137 -0.41 -18.03 11.91
C ASP A 137 -1.78 -18.59 11.50
N GLU A 138 -2.73 -18.68 12.42
CA GLU A 138 -4.07 -19.18 12.12
C GLU A 138 -4.83 -18.25 11.16
N ALA A 139 -4.69 -16.93 11.34
CA ALA A 139 -5.27 -15.96 10.41
C ALA A 139 -4.66 -16.12 9.01
N LEU A 140 -3.34 -16.26 8.91
CA LEU A 140 -2.69 -16.48 7.63
C LEU A 140 -3.18 -17.76 6.96
N GLN A 141 -3.29 -18.88 7.67
CA GLN A 141 -3.74 -20.15 7.10
C GLN A 141 -5.18 -20.07 6.58
N ARG A 142 -6.11 -19.48 7.34
CA ARG A 142 -7.49 -19.25 6.87
C ARG A 142 -7.54 -18.45 5.57
N ASP A 143 -6.74 -17.37 5.50
CA ASP A 143 -6.69 -16.51 4.31
C ASP A 143 -6.06 -17.22 3.11
N LEU A 144 -5.02 -18.03 3.32
CA LEU A 144 -4.39 -18.84 2.27
C LEU A 144 -5.33 -19.91 1.73
N GLU A 145 -6.13 -20.55 2.59
CA GLU A 145 -7.15 -21.54 2.16
C GLU A 145 -8.24 -20.86 1.31
N ARG A 146 -8.69 -19.66 1.70
CA ARG A 146 -9.70 -18.89 0.97
C ARG A 146 -9.22 -18.44 -0.40
N VAL A 147 -8.01 -17.88 -0.47
CA VAL A 147 -7.47 -17.29 -1.71
C VAL A 147 -6.83 -18.33 -2.63
N GLY A 148 -6.24 -19.39 -2.08
CA GLY A 148 -5.54 -20.41 -2.85
C GLY A 148 -4.35 -19.84 -3.62
N ASP A 149 -4.25 -20.20 -4.91
CA ASP A 149 -3.17 -19.76 -5.81
C ASP A 149 -3.42 -18.41 -6.51
N ARG A 150 -4.50 -17.68 -6.14
CA ARG A 150 -4.86 -16.39 -6.72
C ARG A 150 -3.90 -15.27 -6.35
N GLY A 151 -3.06 -15.43 -5.33
CA GLY A 151 -2.13 -14.40 -4.88
C GLY A 151 -1.02 -14.91 -3.98
N VAL A 152 -0.07 -14.01 -3.70
CA VAL A 152 1.00 -14.21 -2.73
C VAL A 152 0.61 -13.51 -1.44
N PRO A 153 0.78 -14.14 -0.26
CA PRO A 153 0.56 -13.45 0.99
C PRO A 153 1.56 -12.29 1.13
N GLN A 154 1.02 -11.10 1.20
CA GLN A 154 1.76 -9.87 1.44
C GLN A 154 0.93 -8.94 2.32
N CYS A 155 1.59 -8.18 3.15
CA CYS A 155 0.95 -7.22 4.02
C CYS A 155 1.81 -5.97 4.23
N PHE A 156 1.23 -4.99 4.89
CA PHE A 156 1.96 -3.78 5.23
C PHE A 156 2.96 -4.04 6.35
N PHE A 157 4.18 -3.52 6.16
CA PHE A 157 5.09 -3.16 7.24
C PHE A 157 4.75 -1.72 7.66
N SER A 158 5.39 -1.15 8.65
CA SER A 158 5.09 0.22 9.07
C SER A 158 5.60 1.24 8.05
N ARG A 159 4.96 2.41 8.02
CA ARG A 159 5.51 3.61 7.39
C ARG A 159 6.82 4.01 8.05
N SER A 160 7.60 4.83 7.37
CA SER A 160 8.74 5.53 7.97
C SER A 160 8.26 6.40 9.14
N PRO A 161 9.05 6.60 10.19
CA PRO A 161 8.59 7.33 11.38
C PRO A 161 8.08 8.75 11.11
N LEU A 162 8.63 9.45 10.12
CA LEU A 162 8.13 10.78 9.73
C LEU A 162 6.78 10.64 9.02
N GLN A 163 6.65 9.71 8.08
CA GLN A 163 5.40 9.52 7.35
C GLN A 163 4.28 9.01 8.25
N GLU A 164 4.60 8.13 9.19
CA GLU A 164 3.63 7.68 10.20
C GLU A 164 3.14 8.86 11.08
N LEU A 165 4.03 9.80 11.40
CA LEU A 165 3.67 10.99 12.13
C LEU A 165 2.75 11.92 11.31
N ILE A 166 3.08 12.12 10.03
CA ILE A 166 2.32 12.95 9.09
C ILE A 166 0.93 12.36 8.82
N VAL A 167 0.87 11.08 8.45
CA VAL A 167 -0.38 10.47 7.98
C VAL A 167 -1.28 10.02 9.12
N THR A 168 -0.69 9.46 10.20
CA THR A 168 -1.44 8.75 11.22
C THR A 168 -1.51 9.48 12.55
N TYR A 169 -0.42 10.12 13.01
CA TYR A 169 -0.36 10.54 14.40
C TYR A 169 -0.62 12.02 14.63
N MET A 170 -0.06 12.93 13.82
CA MET A 170 -0.01 14.36 14.14
C MET A 170 -0.58 15.26 13.03
N GLY A 171 -0.64 14.78 11.78
CA GLY A 171 -0.95 15.56 10.59
C GLY A 171 0.26 16.35 10.06
N PHE A 172 0.19 16.74 8.79
CA PHE A 172 1.32 17.33 8.08
C PHE A 172 1.84 18.62 8.73
N GLU A 173 0.97 19.62 8.90
CA GLU A 173 1.39 20.94 9.42
C GLU A 173 2.07 20.83 10.78
N ASN A 174 1.44 20.13 11.73
CA ASN A 174 1.98 19.97 13.08
C ASN A 174 3.30 19.17 13.08
N ALA A 175 3.42 18.14 12.22
CA ALA A 175 4.66 17.38 12.10
C ALA A 175 5.81 18.24 11.57
N ILE A 176 5.57 19.09 10.56
CA ILE A 176 6.59 19.98 9.99
C ILE A 176 6.99 21.08 11.01
N TYR A 177 6.03 21.68 11.71
CA TYR A 177 6.36 22.63 12.79
C TYR A 177 7.15 21.95 13.91
N ALA A 178 6.78 20.73 14.31
CA ALA A 178 7.50 20.00 15.34
C ALA A 178 8.95 19.71 14.94
N LEU A 179 9.21 19.35 13.68
CA LEU A 179 10.57 19.15 13.15
C LEU A 179 11.44 20.40 13.27
N GLN A 180 10.85 21.59 13.12
CA GLN A 180 11.55 22.87 13.19
C GLN A 180 11.71 23.37 14.64
N ASP A 181 10.64 23.33 15.42
CA ASP A 181 10.56 23.99 16.74
C ASP A 181 11.09 23.08 17.86
N TYR A 182 11.01 21.75 17.69
CA TYR A 182 11.36 20.75 18.71
C TYR A 182 12.30 19.65 18.18
N PRO A 183 13.45 20.01 17.58
CA PRO A 183 14.30 19.03 16.89
C PRO A 183 14.83 17.92 17.80
N LYS A 184 15.07 18.19 19.10
CA LYS A 184 15.55 17.20 20.06
C LYS A 184 14.48 16.19 20.43
N GLU A 185 13.26 16.64 20.63
CA GLU A 185 12.10 15.80 20.92
C GLU A 185 11.78 14.92 19.70
N MET A 186 11.88 15.48 18.51
CA MET A 186 11.67 14.74 17.26
C MET A 186 12.75 13.68 17.03
N GLU A 187 14.02 13.98 17.30
CA GLU A 187 15.10 12.99 17.27
C GLU A 187 14.88 11.86 18.29
N HIS A 188 14.39 12.20 19.47
CA HIS A 188 14.01 11.20 20.48
C HIS A 188 12.88 10.30 20.00
N TYR A 189 11.81 10.89 19.45
CA TYR A 189 10.69 10.16 18.87
C TYR A 189 11.15 9.20 17.77
N PHE A 190 11.94 9.67 16.79
CA PHE A 190 12.43 8.82 15.70
C PHE A 190 13.19 7.60 16.24
N ARG A 191 14.03 7.77 17.25
CA ARG A 191 14.74 6.67 17.89
C ARG A 191 13.79 5.67 18.55
N ILE A 192 12.77 6.14 19.27
CA ILE A 192 11.77 5.27 19.92
C ILE A 192 10.92 4.54 18.87
N ALA A 193 10.49 5.22 17.82
CA ALA A 193 9.76 4.63 16.71
C ALA A 193 10.58 3.54 16.03
N GLU A 194 11.86 3.79 15.73
CA GLU A 194 12.74 2.77 15.16
C GLU A 194 12.91 1.54 16.07
N GLN A 195 13.04 1.74 17.38
CA GLN A 195 13.12 0.63 18.35
C GLN A 195 11.83 -0.20 18.38
N SER A 196 10.68 0.43 18.19
CA SER A 196 9.40 -0.28 18.03
C SER A 196 9.40 -1.11 16.77
N LEU A 197 9.88 -0.55 15.66
CA LEU A 197 9.96 -1.24 14.36
C LEU A 197 10.97 -2.40 14.37
N GLU A 198 12.08 -2.32 15.14
CA GLU A 198 12.97 -3.46 15.32
C GLU A 198 12.22 -4.66 15.92
N ARG A 199 11.38 -4.43 16.94
CA ARG A 199 10.58 -5.51 17.54
C ARG A 199 9.54 -6.09 16.57
N MET A 200 8.93 -5.24 15.72
CA MET A 200 8.05 -5.70 14.66
C MET A 200 8.83 -6.53 13.62
N LEU A 201 10.02 -6.06 13.23
CA LEU A 201 10.87 -6.78 12.28
C LEU A 201 11.22 -8.19 12.79
N ASP A 202 11.59 -8.34 14.06
CA ASP A 202 11.92 -9.64 14.65
C ASP A 202 10.80 -10.67 14.45
N VAL A 203 9.55 -10.21 14.44
CA VAL A 203 8.38 -11.05 14.15
C VAL A 203 8.22 -11.34 12.66
N VAL A 204 8.36 -10.33 11.80
CA VAL A 204 8.05 -10.49 10.39
C VAL A 204 9.14 -11.21 9.59
N ILE A 205 10.41 -11.07 9.96
CA ILE A 205 11.51 -11.75 9.22
C ILE A 205 11.49 -13.27 9.38
N VAL A 206 10.96 -13.80 10.47
CA VAL A 206 10.82 -15.25 10.68
C VAL A 206 9.48 -15.79 10.17
N SER A 207 8.54 -14.93 9.82
CA SER A 207 7.23 -15.33 9.30
C SER A 207 7.34 -15.98 7.92
N PRO A 208 6.33 -16.75 7.47
CA PRO A 208 6.30 -17.32 6.12
C PRO A 208 5.94 -16.29 5.02
N MET A 209 5.67 -15.05 5.37
CA MET A 209 5.31 -13.98 4.43
C MET A 209 6.51 -13.61 3.55
N PRO A 210 6.43 -13.67 2.20
CA PRO A 210 7.55 -13.37 1.33
C PRO A 210 7.68 -11.91 0.94
N ILE A 211 6.60 -11.12 0.99
CA ILE A 211 6.56 -9.75 0.47
C ILE A 211 5.96 -8.80 1.51
N PHE A 212 6.56 -7.62 1.66
CA PHE A 212 6.08 -6.56 2.55
C PHE A 212 6.00 -5.22 1.82
N ASN A 213 4.92 -4.48 2.07
CA ASN A 213 4.74 -3.13 1.57
C ASN A 213 5.02 -2.09 2.66
N PHE A 214 5.85 -1.11 2.35
CA PHE A 214 5.89 0.15 3.09
C PHE A 214 4.72 1.01 2.59
N GLY A 215 3.59 0.98 3.31
CA GLY A 215 2.35 1.67 2.93
C GLY A 215 2.40 3.18 3.16
N GLU A 216 3.35 3.84 2.54
CA GLU A 216 3.78 5.20 2.86
C GLU A 216 2.81 6.29 2.43
N ASN A 217 2.21 6.20 1.22
CA ASN A 217 1.52 7.32 0.58
C ASN A 217 2.46 8.53 0.35
N ILE A 218 3.65 8.27 -0.23
CA ILE A 218 4.61 9.32 -0.55
C ILE A 218 4.09 10.18 -1.72
N ASP A 219 4.07 11.49 -1.48
CA ASP A 219 3.77 12.53 -2.46
C ASP A 219 4.81 13.65 -2.31
N ALA A 220 5.44 14.07 -3.40
CA ALA A 220 6.48 15.10 -3.37
C ALA A 220 6.02 16.47 -2.82
N ASN A 221 4.71 16.74 -2.77
CA ASN A 221 4.16 17.94 -2.15
C ASN A 221 4.22 17.87 -0.61
N LEU A 222 4.14 16.67 -0.04
CA LEU A 222 4.25 16.43 1.40
C LEU A 222 5.68 16.04 1.79
N ASP A 223 6.35 15.27 0.93
CA ASP A 223 7.68 14.71 1.10
C ASP A 223 8.64 15.23 0.02
N PRO A 224 8.94 16.55 -0.03
CA PRO A 224 9.86 17.09 -1.02
C PRO A 224 11.23 16.43 -0.93
N PRO A 225 12.08 16.50 -1.98
CA PRO A 225 13.37 15.83 -2.03
C PRO A 225 14.24 16.01 -0.79
N SER A 226 14.18 17.16 -0.13
CA SER A 226 14.95 17.43 1.10
C SER A 226 14.49 16.58 2.29
N LEU A 227 13.19 16.37 2.47
CA LEU A 227 12.66 15.49 3.50
C LEU A 227 12.85 14.02 3.11
N PHE A 228 12.58 13.69 1.85
CA PHE A 228 12.72 12.34 1.33
C PHE A 228 14.15 11.79 1.51
N GLN A 229 15.16 12.56 1.11
CA GLN A 229 16.57 12.18 1.28
C GLN A 229 16.99 12.10 2.74
N LYS A 230 16.50 13.02 3.58
CA LYS A 230 16.93 13.10 4.97
C LYS A 230 16.32 12.03 5.86
N TYR A 231 15.04 11.71 5.68
CA TYR A 231 14.27 10.87 6.61
C TYR A 231 13.85 9.52 6.01
N HIS A 232 13.46 9.49 4.72
CA HIS A 232 12.89 8.28 4.12
C HIS A 232 13.98 7.37 3.54
N ILE A 233 14.93 7.89 2.76
CA ILE A 233 15.98 7.06 2.14
C ILE A 233 16.80 6.28 3.18
N PRO A 234 17.34 6.89 4.27
CA PRO A 234 18.07 6.12 5.28
C PRO A 234 17.22 5.04 5.95
N TYR A 235 15.93 5.33 6.16
CA TYR A 235 14.96 4.37 6.68
C TYR A 235 14.82 3.17 5.73
N TYR A 236 14.53 3.40 4.45
CA TYR A 236 14.37 2.32 3.47
C TYR A 236 15.65 1.50 3.31
N GLN A 237 16.79 2.15 3.19
CA GLN A 237 18.09 1.44 3.07
C GLN A 237 18.34 0.50 4.24
N LYS A 238 18.09 0.97 5.46
CA LYS A 238 18.23 0.17 6.69
C LYS A 238 17.32 -1.06 6.69
N TRP A 239 16.03 -0.86 6.41
CA TRP A 239 15.04 -1.92 6.52
C TRP A 239 15.09 -2.88 5.33
N ASN A 240 15.23 -2.38 4.10
CA ASN A 240 15.35 -3.22 2.91
C ASN A 240 16.58 -4.12 2.97
N ALA A 241 17.70 -3.64 3.51
CA ALA A 241 18.86 -4.50 3.74
C ALA A 241 18.57 -5.69 4.67
N LYS A 242 17.77 -5.48 5.73
CA LYS A 242 17.36 -6.54 6.67
C LYS A 242 16.37 -7.52 6.03
N PHE A 243 15.35 -7.03 5.31
CA PHE A 243 14.40 -7.86 4.58
C PHE A 243 15.12 -8.73 3.53
N LYS A 244 15.99 -8.13 2.74
CA LYS A 244 16.77 -8.82 1.71
C LYS A 244 17.66 -9.91 2.30
N LYS A 245 18.32 -9.65 3.44
CA LYS A 245 19.10 -10.65 4.17
C LYS A 245 18.25 -11.83 4.64
N ALA A 246 16.97 -11.60 4.96
CA ALA A 246 16.01 -12.63 5.33
C ALA A 246 15.34 -13.33 4.14
N GLY A 247 15.73 -13.02 2.89
CA GLY A 247 15.16 -13.60 1.67
C GLY A 247 13.74 -13.09 1.38
N LYS A 248 13.39 -11.91 1.85
CA LYS A 248 12.08 -11.29 1.65
C LYS A 248 12.17 -10.10 0.71
N PHE A 249 11.08 -9.84 0.00
CA PHE A 249 10.94 -8.72 -0.93
C PHE A 249 10.15 -7.58 -0.31
N THR A 250 10.43 -6.37 -0.79
CA THR A 250 9.76 -5.15 -0.34
C THR A 250 9.38 -4.27 -1.51
N HIS A 251 8.31 -3.52 -1.34
CA HIS A 251 7.95 -2.42 -2.23
C HIS A 251 7.41 -1.23 -1.43
N ILE A 252 7.41 -0.06 -2.04
CA ILE A 252 6.98 1.19 -1.42
C ILE A 252 5.75 1.68 -2.14
N HIS A 253 4.72 2.05 -1.39
CA HIS A 253 3.54 2.71 -1.93
C HIS A 253 3.80 4.20 -2.11
N MET A 254 3.79 4.66 -3.36
CA MET A 254 4.09 6.03 -3.75
C MET A 254 3.07 6.48 -4.79
N ASP A 255 2.22 7.41 -4.43
CA ASP A 255 1.17 7.97 -5.25
C ASP A 255 1.29 9.51 -5.36
N GLY A 256 0.40 10.16 -6.11
CA GLY A 256 0.43 11.62 -6.28
C GLY A 256 1.57 12.14 -7.16
N SER A 257 2.20 13.24 -6.74
CA SER A 257 3.31 13.87 -7.47
C SER A 257 4.61 13.15 -7.17
N LEU A 258 5.29 12.62 -8.20
CA LEU A 258 6.52 11.84 -8.06
C LEU A 258 7.71 12.42 -8.81
N LYS A 259 7.49 13.33 -9.76
CA LYS A 259 8.56 13.83 -10.64
C LYS A 259 9.79 14.34 -9.90
N PRO A 260 9.69 15.12 -8.80
CA PRO A 260 10.87 15.56 -8.04
C PRO A 260 11.61 14.43 -7.33
N LEU A 261 10.96 13.28 -7.09
CA LEU A 261 11.51 12.14 -6.35
C LEU A 261 12.12 11.06 -7.23
N LEU A 262 11.85 11.09 -8.55
CA LEU A 262 12.34 10.08 -9.50
C LEU A 262 13.85 9.80 -9.39
N PRO A 263 14.75 10.81 -9.23
CA PRO A 263 16.19 10.57 -9.12
C PRO A 263 16.61 9.70 -7.94
N TYR A 264 15.77 9.61 -6.91
CA TYR A 264 16.10 8.98 -5.63
C TYR A 264 15.50 7.57 -5.44
N LEU A 265 14.61 7.13 -6.36
CA LEU A 265 13.86 5.87 -6.17
C LEU A 265 14.79 4.65 -6.04
N LYS A 266 15.87 4.59 -6.83
CA LYS A 266 16.85 3.50 -6.77
C LYS A 266 17.66 3.48 -5.48
N GLU A 267 17.77 4.60 -4.79
CA GLU A 267 18.50 4.72 -3.53
C GLU A 267 17.74 4.11 -2.34
N THR A 268 16.46 3.82 -2.50
CA THR A 268 15.62 3.18 -1.47
C THR A 268 15.97 1.71 -1.20
N TYR A 269 16.64 1.04 -2.16
CA TYR A 269 16.98 -0.38 -2.14
C TYR A 269 15.77 -1.33 -2.03
N CYS A 270 14.56 -0.85 -2.27
CA CYS A 270 13.38 -1.72 -2.37
C CYS A 270 13.41 -2.56 -3.67
N ASP A 271 12.56 -3.59 -3.73
CA ASP A 271 12.45 -4.46 -4.91
C ASP A 271 11.40 -3.93 -5.90
N GLY A 272 10.46 -3.08 -5.45
CA GLY A 272 9.43 -2.53 -6.31
C GLY A 272 8.83 -1.21 -5.82
N ILE A 273 8.10 -0.56 -6.73
CA ILE A 273 7.30 0.65 -6.47
C ILE A 273 5.85 0.34 -6.81
N GLU A 274 4.96 0.66 -5.89
CA GLU A 274 3.51 0.48 -6.02
C GLU A 274 2.82 1.83 -6.19
N ALA A 275 1.73 1.84 -6.95
CA ALA A 275 0.82 2.96 -7.18
C ALA A 275 1.43 4.17 -7.89
N ALA A 276 2.68 4.08 -8.38
CA ALA A 276 3.27 5.14 -9.18
C ALA A 276 2.39 5.48 -10.38
N THR A 277 1.85 6.70 -10.37
CA THR A 277 0.77 7.10 -11.28
C THR A 277 1.29 8.01 -12.38
N PRO A 278 1.23 7.57 -13.66
CA PRO A 278 1.58 8.43 -14.79
C PRO A 278 0.51 9.50 -15.09
N ILE A 279 0.86 10.43 -15.98
CA ILE A 279 -0.10 11.31 -16.63
C ILE A 279 -1.20 10.46 -17.29
N PRO A 280 -2.49 10.88 -17.20
CA PRO A 280 -2.97 12.22 -16.86
C PRO A 280 -3.33 12.43 -15.38
N GLN A 281 -3.14 11.48 -14.51
CA GLN A 281 -3.49 11.61 -13.08
C GLN A 281 -2.30 12.10 -12.24
N GLY A 282 -1.10 11.54 -12.48
CA GLY A 282 0.15 11.98 -11.87
C GLY A 282 0.87 13.04 -12.69
N ASP A 283 2.16 13.24 -12.40
CA ASP A 283 3.01 14.26 -13.01
C ASP A 283 4.22 13.71 -13.82
N VAL A 284 4.28 12.38 -13.99
CA VAL A 284 5.35 11.68 -14.71
C VAL A 284 4.81 11.00 -15.97
N THR A 285 5.65 10.88 -17.02
CA THR A 285 5.33 10.02 -18.16
C THR A 285 5.68 8.56 -17.84
N ILE A 286 5.14 7.62 -18.61
CA ILE A 286 5.46 6.19 -18.48
C ILE A 286 6.96 5.96 -18.73
N GLU A 287 7.54 6.68 -19.68
CA GLU A 287 8.95 6.63 -20.04
C GLU A 287 9.85 7.16 -18.92
N GLU A 288 9.53 8.34 -18.37
CA GLU A 288 10.24 8.91 -17.21
C GLU A 288 10.23 7.93 -16.02
N LEU A 289 9.08 7.31 -15.76
CA LEU A 289 8.95 6.31 -14.70
C LEU A 289 9.83 5.09 -14.97
N LYS A 290 9.82 4.56 -16.21
CA LYS A 290 10.68 3.41 -16.59
C LYS A 290 12.16 3.73 -16.43
N GLU A 291 12.61 4.89 -16.86
CA GLU A 291 13.99 5.34 -16.69
C GLU A 291 14.39 5.42 -15.20
N ALA A 292 13.50 6.00 -14.39
CA ALA A 292 13.75 6.21 -12.97
C ALA A 292 13.84 4.90 -12.18
N ILE A 293 12.88 3.98 -12.36
CA ILE A 293 12.86 2.74 -11.57
C ILE A 293 13.75 1.63 -12.14
N GLY A 294 14.04 1.65 -13.45
CA GLY A 294 14.94 0.67 -14.10
C GLY A 294 14.46 -0.76 -13.94
N GLU A 295 15.17 -1.54 -13.12
CA GLU A 295 14.90 -2.97 -12.88
C GLU A 295 13.98 -3.24 -11.67
N LEU A 296 13.54 -2.20 -10.95
CA LEU A 296 12.55 -2.37 -9.89
C LEU A 296 11.22 -2.86 -10.49
N VAL A 297 10.48 -3.63 -9.72
CA VAL A 297 9.14 -4.09 -10.12
C VAL A 297 8.18 -2.90 -10.09
N LEU A 298 7.45 -2.67 -11.18
CA LEU A 298 6.30 -1.79 -11.16
C LEU A 298 5.07 -2.61 -10.74
N LEU A 299 4.44 -2.18 -9.65
CA LEU A 299 3.12 -2.67 -9.24
C LEU A 299 2.10 -1.58 -9.56
N ASP A 300 1.00 -1.96 -10.22
CA ASP A 300 -0.08 -1.10 -10.72
C ASP A 300 0.28 -0.36 -12.02
N GLY A 301 0.30 0.97 -12.03
CA GLY A 301 0.77 1.80 -13.14
C GLY A 301 -0.32 2.41 -14.02
N ILE A 302 -1.54 1.83 -14.12
CA ILE A 302 -2.60 2.43 -14.93
C ILE A 302 -3.33 3.50 -14.11
N PRO A 303 -3.36 4.78 -14.55
CA PRO A 303 -4.09 5.83 -13.86
C PRO A 303 -5.56 5.48 -13.61
N ALA A 304 -6.00 5.55 -12.35
CA ALA A 304 -7.37 5.18 -11.96
C ALA A 304 -8.45 5.98 -12.69
N ILE A 305 -8.17 7.24 -13.01
CA ILE A 305 -9.13 8.10 -13.73
C ILE A 305 -9.47 7.60 -15.14
N LEU A 306 -8.58 6.82 -15.78
CA LEU A 306 -8.84 6.25 -17.10
C LEU A 306 -9.93 5.17 -17.07
N PHE A 307 -10.26 4.66 -15.89
CA PHE A 307 -11.36 3.72 -15.72
C PHE A 307 -12.73 4.41 -15.57
N LEU A 308 -12.78 5.75 -15.45
CA LEU A 308 -14.03 6.49 -15.34
C LEU A 308 -14.73 6.63 -16.71
N PRO A 309 -16.08 6.61 -16.76
CA PRO A 309 -16.84 6.57 -18.03
C PRO A 309 -16.58 7.74 -18.98
N HIS A 310 -16.16 8.88 -18.45
CA HIS A 310 -15.94 10.10 -19.26
C HIS A 310 -14.55 10.16 -19.92
N TYR A 311 -13.62 9.25 -19.57
CA TYR A 311 -12.35 9.14 -20.29
C TYR A 311 -12.49 8.26 -21.52
N PRO A 312 -11.78 8.58 -22.64
CA PRO A 312 -11.79 7.75 -23.84
C PRO A 312 -11.23 6.35 -23.54
N GLU A 313 -11.94 5.31 -23.98
CA GLU A 313 -11.50 3.92 -23.81
C GLU A 313 -10.16 3.65 -24.53
N GLU A 314 -9.93 4.33 -25.65
CA GLU A 314 -8.67 4.25 -26.40
C GLU A 314 -7.46 4.67 -25.59
N GLU A 315 -7.60 5.66 -24.68
CA GLU A 315 -6.51 6.09 -23.81
C GLU A 315 -6.17 5.03 -22.76
N LEU A 316 -7.19 4.34 -22.22
CA LEU A 316 -6.99 3.21 -21.32
C LEU A 316 -6.24 2.07 -22.02
N ILE A 317 -6.63 1.73 -23.25
CA ILE A 317 -6.00 0.67 -24.05
C ILE A 317 -4.53 1.03 -24.31
N LYS A 318 -4.26 2.21 -24.87
CA LYS A 318 -2.91 2.67 -25.20
C LYS A 318 -2.00 2.70 -23.97
N THR A 319 -2.52 3.18 -22.84
CA THR A 319 -1.78 3.26 -21.60
C THR A 319 -1.42 1.87 -21.08
N ALA A 320 -2.38 0.95 -21.02
CA ALA A 320 -2.16 -0.42 -20.57
C ALA A 320 -1.13 -1.16 -21.47
N GLU A 321 -1.29 -1.08 -22.79
CA GLU A 321 -0.37 -1.69 -23.75
C GLU A 321 1.03 -1.11 -23.62
N ARG A 322 1.16 0.22 -23.46
CA ARG A 322 2.47 0.89 -23.32
C ARG A 322 3.18 0.51 -22.03
N ILE A 323 2.46 0.40 -20.90
CA ILE A 323 3.01 -0.06 -19.63
C ILE A 323 3.51 -1.50 -19.78
N ILE A 324 2.71 -2.39 -20.38
CA ILE A 324 3.11 -3.78 -20.61
C ILE A 324 4.40 -3.84 -21.45
N GLU A 325 4.45 -3.11 -22.56
CA GLU A 325 5.60 -3.08 -23.46
C GLU A 325 6.91 -2.67 -22.75
N LEU A 326 6.84 -1.64 -21.91
CA LEU A 326 8.02 -1.06 -21.27
C LEU A 326 8.48 -1.83 -20.01
N PHE A 327 7.55 -2.38 -19.24
CA PHE A 327 7.89 -2.91 -17.91
C PHE A 327 7.95 -4.43 -17.84
N TYR A 328 7.37 -5.16 -18.79
CA TYR A 328 7.55 -6.61 -18.82
C TYR A 328 9.05 -6.98 -18.93
N PRO A 329 9.57 -7.97 -18.17
CA PRO A 329 8.91 -8.89 -17.24
C PRO A 329 8.84 -8.39 -15.77
N ARG A 330 9.18 -7.14 -15.48
CA ARG A 330 9.19 -6.53 -14.15
C ARG A 330 7.88 -5.81 -13.83
N LEU A 331 6.75 -6.43 -14.14
CA LEU A 331 5.43 -5.82 -14.05
C LEU A 331 4.41 -6.73 -13.35
N ILE A 332 3.70 -6.15 -12.38
CA ILE A 332 2.41 -6.62 -11.89
C ILE A 332 1.41 -5.52 -12.21
N LEU A 333 0.69 -5.66 -13.32
CA LEU A 333 -0.19 -4.61 -13.84
C LEU A 333 -1.42 -4.44 -12.95
N GLY A 334 -1.73 -3.23 -12.59
CA GLY A 334 -2.92 -2.89 -11.80
C GLY A 334 -3.38 -1.46 -12.04
N VAL A 335 -4.38 -1.06 -11.27
CA VAL A 335 -4.89 0.32 -11.24
C VAL A 335 -4.11 1.09 -10.17
N SER A 336 -3.67 2.26 -10.46
CA SER A 336 -2.99 3.12 -9.49
C SER A 336 -4.02 4.03 -8.78
N ASP A 337 -4.38 3.83 -7.60
CA ASP A 337 -4.14 2.89 -6.53
C ASP A 337 -5.20 1.76 -6.53
N GLU A 338 -6.50 2.12 -6.67
CA GLU A 338 -7.70 1.28 -6.74
C GLU A 338 -8.68 1.84 -7.77
N PRO A 339 -9.48 1.00 -8.43
CA PRO A 339 -10.51 1.49 -9.35
C PRO A 339 -11.58 2.27 -8.57
N PRO A 340 -11.93 3.50 -9.02
CA PRO A 340 -13.02 4.26 -8.43
C PRO A 340 -14.34 3.46 -8.41
N PRO A 341 -15.22 3.67 -7.42
CA PRO A 341 -16.52 2.97 -7.38
C PRO A 341 -17.37 3.12 -8.64
N ASP A 342 -17.24 4.23 -9.35
CA ASP A 342 -18.01 4.51 -10.57
C ASP A 342 -17.36 3.91 -11.85
N THR A 343 -16.33 3.08 -11.70
CA THR A 343 -15.71 2.33 -12.79
C THR A 343 -16.70 1.33 -13.40
N PRO A 344 -17.01 1.38 -14.69
CA PRO A 344 -17.74 0.32 -15.37
C PRO A 344 -16.92 -0.99 -15.36
N TYR A 345 -17.58 -2.10 -15.02
CA TYR A 345 -16.93 -3.42 -14.99
C TYR A 345 -16.24 -3.77 -16.31
N GLU A 346 -16.83 -3.36 -17.41
CA GLU A 346 -16.34 -3.60 -18.77
C GLU A 346 -14.94 -3.04 -19.00
N ARG A 347 -14.57 -1.96 -18.31
CA ARG A 347 -13.21 -1.38 -18.38
C ARG A 347 -12.19 -2.23 -17.64
N LEU A 348 -12.56 -2.83 -16.52
CA LEU A 348 -11.72 -3.83 -15.84
C LEU A 348 -11.52 -5.06 -16.72
N LYS A 349 -12.60 -5.53 -17.34
CA LYS A 349 -12.58 -6.68 -18.25
C LYS A 349 -11.77 -6.40 -19.53
N LEU A 350 -11.84 -5.18 -20.03
CA LEU A 350 -11.04 -4.75 -21.19
C LEU A 350 -9.53 -4.91 -20.93
N VAL A 351 -9.04 -4.44 -19.77
CA VAL A 351 -7.62 -4.61 -19.40
C VAL A 351 -7.28 -6.09 -19.22
N SER A 352 -8.16 -6.87 -18.58
CA SER A 352 -8.01 -8.34 -18.52
C SER A 352 -7.79 -8.96 -19.91
N GLN A 353 -8.58 -8.56 -20.90
CA GLN A 353 -8.47 -9.06 -22.28
C GLN A 353 -7.17 -8.60 -22.97
N ILE A 354 -6.68 -7.39 -22.67
CA ILE A 354 -5.37 -6.92 -23.17
C ILE A 354 -4.26 -7.81 -22.63
N VAL A 355 -4.26 -8.07 -21.32
CA VAL A 355 -3.29 -8.95 -20.68
C VAL A 355 -3.36 -10.37 -21.24
N GLU A 356 -4.55 -10.92 -21.44
CA GLU A 356 -4.72 -12.24 -22.03
C GLU A 356 -4.16 -12.33 -23.44
N ARG A 357 -4.44 -11.34 -24.31
CA ARG A 357 -3.87 -11.28 -25.67
C ARG A 357 -2.35 -11.25 -25.65
N PHE A 358 -1.76 -10.41 -24.79
CA PHE A 358 -0.31 -10.35 -24.64
C PHE A 358 0.27 -11.71 -24.18
N ASN A 359 -0.33 -12.33 -23.16
CA ASN A 359 0.12 -13.61 -22.64
C ASN A 359 -0.01 -14.77 -23.65
N GLN A 360 -1.01 -14.72 -24.54
CA GLN A 360 -1.15 -15.65 -25.65
C GLN A 360 -0.07 -15.46 -26.71
N SER A 361 0.31 -14.21 -27.01
CA SER A 361 1.37 -13.92 -27.96
C SER A 361 2.73 -14.48 -27.55
N LEU A 362 3.01 -14.54 -26.25
CA LEU A 362 4.24 -15.14 -25.71
C LEU A 362 4.31 -16.67 -25.88
N LYS A 363 3.16 -17.35 -26.01
CA LYS A 363 3.09 -18.82 -26.16
C LYS A 363 3.18 -19.29 -27.61
N GLY A 364 3.12 -18.38 -28.57
CA GLY A 364 3.12 -18.66 -30.00
C GLY A 364 4.50 -18.70 -30.66
N TRP A 365 5.57 -18.70 -29.86
CA TRP A 365 6.97 -18.78 -30.32
C TRP A 365 7.64 -20.07 -29.86
#